data_f7b4074f95b3fac60868970408eb7e46
#
_entry.id   f7b4074f95b3fac60868970408eb7e46
#
_cell.length_a   1.000
_cell.length_b   1.000
_cell.length_c   1.000
_cell.angle_alpha   90.00
_cell.angle_beta   90.00
_cell.angle_gamma   90.00
#
_symmetry.space_group_name_H-M   'P 1'
#
loop_
_entity.id
_entity.type
_entity.pdbx_description
1 polymer ?
#
loop_
_entity_poly.entity_id
_entity_poly.type
_entity_poly.pdbx_seq_one_letter_code
_entity_poly.pdbx_strand_id
1 'polypeptide(L)'
;MRHGNKRKNLSRTAAHRRSLLMNLGSQLIVNKRITTTLAKAKALRTYIEPLITKTKRNDSKEVISHNHRIVFSYLNDKAAVKELFTVVAPKVASRPGGYTRIIKLGIRVGDNAEMAMIELVDFNEVYGKHIAETTAAAEPVKRTRRAGGKKKAAEETSTEETKNENE
;
A
#
# COMPACT_ATOMS: atom_id res chain seq x y z
N MET A 1 -30.50 -16.98 -0.90
CA MET A 1 -29.46 -16.56 0.06
C MET A 1 -28.13 -16.38 -0.66
N ARG A 2 -27.28 -15.43 -0.20
CA ARG A 2 -25.99 -15.14 -0.84
C ARG A 2 -24.83 -15.70 -0.02
N HIS A 3 -24.73 -16.99 0.10
CA HIS A 3 -23.62 -17.62 0.80
C HIS A 3 -22.30 -17.40 0.04
N GLY A 4 -21.24 -16.96 0.73
CA GLY A 4 -19.90 -16.76 0.17
C GLY A 4 -19.73 -15.64 -0.85
N ASN A 5 -20.74 -14.79 -1.11
CA ASN A 5 -20.62 -13.69 -2.07
C ASN A 5 -19.80 -12.52 -1.50
N LYS A 6 -18.55 -12.45 -1.91
CA LYS A 6 -17.60 -11.37 -1.51
C LYS A 6 -17.72 -10.11 -2.36
N ARG A 7 -18.54 -10.10 -3.43
CA ARG A 7 -18.68 -8.94 -4.33
C ARG A 7 -19.57 -7.86 -3.70
N LYS A 8 -19.11 -6.62 -3.77
CA LYS A 8 -19.89 -5.45 -3.35
C LYS A 8 -20.79 -5.01 -4.50
N ASN A 9 -22.09 -5.26 -4.39
CA ASN A 9 -23.06 -4.95 -5.46
C ASN A 9 -23.37 -3.44 -5.57
N LEU A 10 -23.18 -2.66 -4.51
CA LEU A 10 -23.45 -1.22 -4.47
C LEU A 10 -24.88 -0.85 -4.87
N SER A 11 -25.85 -1.75 -4.66
CA SER A 11 -27.26 -1.61 -5.06
C SER A 11 -27.43 -1.24 -6.54
N ARG A 12 -26.58 -1.83 -7.44
CA ARG A 12 -26.54 -1.55 -8.87
C ARG A 12 -26.59 -2.81 -9.71
N THR A 13 -27.14 -2.70 -10.91
CA THR A 13 -27.06 -3.77 -11.92
C THR A 13 -25.60 -4.01 -12.30
N ALA A 14 -25.32 -5.18 -12.89
CA ALA A 14 -23.94 -5.54 -13.26
C ALA A 14 -23.30 -4.54 -14.25
N ALA A 15 -24.06 -4.11 -15.26
CA ALA A 15 -23.59 -3.13 -16.26
C ALA A 15 -23.29 -1.77 -15.61
N HIS A 16 -24.21 -1.23 -14.81
CA HIS A 16 -24.05 0.05 -14.12
C HIS A 16 -22.85 0.00 -13.14
N ARG A 17 -22.67 -1.10 -12.40
CA ARG A 17 -21.53 -1.26 -11.50
C ARG A 17 -20.20 -1.29 -12.26
N ARG A 18 -20.15 -1.97 -13.41
CA ARG A 18 -18.97 -2.00 -14.28
C ARG A 18 -18.60 -0.59 -14.75
N SER A 19 -19.55 0.16 -15.29
CA SER A 19 -19.33 1.54 -15.75
C SER A 19 -18.92 2.47 -14.60
N LEU A 20 -19.52 2.32 -13.41
CA LEU A 20 -19.13 3.08 -12.22
C LEU A 20 -17.66 2.84 -11.85
N LEU A 21 -17.23 1.58 -11.76
CA LEU A 21 -15.85 1.26 -11.36
C LEU A 21 -14.85 1.67 -12.44
N MET A 22 -15.20 1.54 -13.70
CA MET A 22 -14.43 2.00 -14.84
C MET A 22 -14.15 3.50 -14.75
N ASN A 23 -15.20 4.31 -14.62
CA ASN A 23 -15.07 5.78 -14.52
C ASN A 23 -14.30 6.20 -13.26
N LEU A 24 -14.60 5.60 -12.09
CA LEU A 24 -13.86 5.90 -10.87
C LEU A 24 -12.38 5.47 -10.98
N GLY A 25 -12.09 4.37 -11.66
CA GLY A 25 -10.72 3.91 -11.91
C GLY A 25 -9.93 4.88 -12.79
N SER A 26 -10.53 5.33 -13.89
CA SER A 26 -9.92 6.33 -14.79
C SER A 26 -9.65 7.64 -14.04
N GLN A 27 -10.62 8.14 -13.27
CA GLN A 27 -10.46 9.36 -12.47
C GLN A 27 -9.39 9.22 -11.38
N LEU A 28 -9.28 8.05 -10.73
CA LEU A 28 -8.24 7.82 -9.73
C LEU A 28 -6.84 7.85 -10.36
N ILE A 29 -6.67 7.29 -11.55
CA ILE A 29 -5.38 7.28 -12.25
C ILE A 29 -4.99 8.70 -12.67
N VAL A 30 -5.91 9.48 -13.23
CA VAL A 30 -5.64 10.84 -13.70
C VAL A 30 -5.39 11.79 -12.53
N ASN A 31 -6.25 11.79 -11.53
CA ASN A 31 -6.19 12.74 -10.40
C ASN A 31 -5.33 12.26 -9.24
N LYS A 32 -4.85 10.99 -9.23
CA LYS A 32 -4.06 10.36 -8.16
C LYS A 32 -4.82 10.17 -6.83
N ARG A 33 -5.86 10.94 -6.58
CA ARG A 33 -6.75 10.85 -5.41
C ARG A 33 -8.16 11.31 -5.76
N ILE A 34 -9.17 10.65 -5.22
CA ILE A 34 -10.58 11.01 -5.38
C ILE A 34 -11.34 10.83 -4.07
N THR A 35 -12.35 11.65 -3.86
CA THR A 35 -13.27 11.54 -2.72
C THR A 35 -14.56 10.87 -3.17
N THR A 36 -14.98 9.82 -2.43
CA THR A 36 -16.19 9.07 -2.72
C THR A 36 -16.74 8.41 -1.46
N THR A 37 -17.83 7.64 -1.56
CA THR A 37 -18.31 6.88 -0.39
C THR A 37 -17.39 5.69 -0.08
N LEU A 38 -17.27 5.35 1.20
CA LEU A 38 -16.40 4.27 1.69
C LEU A 38 -16.68 2.93 0.99
N ALA A 39 -17.96 2.60 0.74
CA ALA A 39 -18.34 1.38 0.04
C ALA A 39 -17.81 1.35 -1.41
N LYS A 40 -17.88 2.47 -2.15
CA LYS A 40 -17.34 2.61 -3.51
C LYS A 40 -15.81 2.54 -3.49
N ALA A 41 -15.14 3.23 -2.55
CA ALA A 41 -13.69 3.17 -2.42
C ALA A 41 -13.18 1.75 -2.15
N LYS A 42 -13.83 1.01 -1.25
CA LYS A 42 -13.49 -0.41 -0.99
C LYS A 42 -13.69 -1.32 -2.21
N ALA A 43 -14.73 -1.07 -3.02
CA ALA A 43 -14.96 -1.82 -4.27
C ALA A 43 -13.93 -1.44 -5.34
N LEU A 44 -13.61 -0.15 -5.45
CA LEU A 44 -12.63 0.37 -6.41
C LEU A 44 -11.23 -0.20 -6.15
N ARG A 45 -10.80 -0.30 -4.90
CA ARG A 45 -9.50 -0.91 -4.54
C ARG A 45 -9.33 -2.30 -5.16
N THR A 46 -10.32 -3.16 -4.98
CA THR A 46 -10.28 -4.52 -5.54
C THR A 46 -10.27 -4.54 -7.07
N TYR A 47 -10.82 -3.50 -7.70
CA TYR A 47 -10.88 -3.37 -9.15
C TYR A 47 -9.57 -2.85 -9.75
N ILE A 48 -8.95 -1.82 -9.13
CA ILE A 48 -7.82 -1.08 -9.70
C ILE A 48 -6.46 -1.74 -9.44
N GLU A 49 -6.26 -2.35 -8.26
CA GLU A 49 -4.96 -2.94 -7.89
C GLU A 49 -4.46 -4.02 -8.85
N PRO A 50 -5.30 -4.96 -9.34
CA PRO A 50 -4.87 -5.92 -10.36
C PRO A 50 -4.45 -5.26 -11.68
N LEU A 51 -5.07 -4.12 -12.06
CA LEU A 51 -4.71 -3.39 -13.27
C LEU A 51 -3.35 -2.73 -13.13
N ILE A 52 -3.07 -2.13 -11.97
CA ILE A 52 -1.75 -1.57 -11.65
C ILE A 52 -0.68 -2.67 -11.66
N THR A 53 -0.97 -3.85 -11.10
CA THR A 53 -0.02 -4.97 -11.13
C THR A 53 0.33 -5.41 -12.55
N LYS A 54 -0.64 -5.37 -13.49
CA LYS A 54 -0.39 -5.72 -14.90
C LYS A 54 0.59 -4.76 -15.58
N THR A 55 0.64 -3.49 -15.18
CA THR A 55 1.56 -2.52 -15.79
C THR A 55 3.03 -2.75 -15.42
N LYS A 56 3.31 -3.53 -14.40
CA LYS A 56 4.69 -3.87 -13.99
C LYS A 56 5.32 -5.00 -14.80
N ARG A 57 4.50 -5.89 -15.37
CA ARG A 57 4.96 -7.04 -16.13
C ARG A 57 5.19 -6.62 -17.58
N ASN A 58 6.39 -6.14 -17.86
CA ASN A 58 6.79 -5.61 -19.17
C ASN A 58 8.02 -6.34 -19.72
N ASP A 59 8.00 -7.69 -19.65
CA ASP A 59 9.17 -8.52 -20.01
C ASP A 59 9.46 -8.52 -21.51
N SER A 60 8.44 -8.33 -22.35
CA SER A 60 8.59 -8.24 -23.81
C SER A 60 7.60 -7.26 -24.45
N LYS A 61 7.88 -6.83 -25.69
CA LYS A 61 6.98 -5.92 -26.46
C LYS A 61 5.57 -6.50 -26.65
N GLU A 62 5.47 -7.81 -26.82
CA GLU A 62 4.19 -8.50 -26.97
C GLU A 62 3.37 -8.47 -25.68
N VAL A 63 4.02 -8.74 -24.53
CA VAL A 63 3.40 -8.67 -23.20
C VAL A 63 2.94 -7.24 -22.89
N ILE A 64 3.74 -6.23 -23.22
CA ILE A 64 3.37 -4.82 -23.08
C ILE A 64 2.10 -4.53 -23.88
N SER A 65 2.08 -4.87 -25.16
CA SER A 65 0.93 -4.63 -26.05
C SER A 65 -0.33 -5.37 -25.56
N HIS A 66 -0.17 -6.60 -25.08
CA HIS A 66 -1.25 -7.37 -24.48
C HIS A 66 -1.80 -6.71 -23.21
N ASN A 67 -0.92 -6.30 -22.30
CA ASN A 67 -1.31 -5.62 -21.07
C ASN A 67 -2.04 -4.30 -21.34
N HIS A 68 -1.58 -3.50 -22.32
CA HIS A 68 -2.29 -2.30 -22.75
C HIS A 68 -3.71 -2.60 -23.22
N ARG A 69 -3.93 -3.63 -24.03
CA ARG A 69 -5.27 -4.03 -24.49
C ARG A 69 -6.16 -4.47 -23.32
N ILE A 70 -5.62 -5.27 -22.40
CA ILE A 70 -6.37 -5.70 -21.21
C ILE A 70 -6.76 -4.48 -20.37
N VAL A 71 -5.80 -3.62 -20.00
CA VAL A 71 -6.08 -2.45 -19.17
C VAL A 71 -7.08 -1.53 -19.85
N PHE A 72 -6.94 -1.31 -21.18
CA PHE A 72 -7.90 -0.53 -21.93
C PHE A 72 -9.31 -1.13 -21.93
N SER A 73 -9.46 -2.45 -22.02
CA SER A 73 -10.79 -3.10 -21.96
C SER A 73 -11.51 -2.91 -20.61
N TYR A 74 -10.75 -2.62 -19.56
CA TYR A 74 -11.29 -2.31 -18.22
C TYR A 74 -11.57 -0.84 -18.02
N LEU A 75 -10.70 0.07 -18.49
CA LEU A 75 -10.80 1.51 -18.24
C LEU A 75 -11.53 2.28 -19.34
N ASN A 76 -11.47 1.82 -20.59
CA ASN A 76 -12.03 2.45 -21.80
C ASN A 76 -11.67 3.95 -21.96
N ASP A 77 -10.59 4.39 -21.34
CA ASP A 77 -10.10 5.77 -21.38
C ASP A 77 -8.63 5.76 -21.79
N LYS A 78 -8.33 6.34 -22.96
CA LYS A 78 -6.97 6.40 -23.51
C LYS A 78 -6.03 7.26 -22.67
N ALA A 79 -6.54 8.38 -22.10
CA ALA A 79 -5.74 9.28 -21.27
C ALA A 79 -5.33 8.57 -19.97
N ALA A 80 -6.27 7.92 -19.28
CA ALA A 80 -5.98 7.17 -18.06
C ALA A 80 -5.02 6.00 -18.33
N VAL A 81 -5.17 5.28 -19.43
CA VAL A 81 -4.24 4.18 -19.78
C VAL A 81 -2.84 4.72 -20.05
N LYS A 82 -2.70 5.79 -20.83
CA LYS A 82 -1.40 6.43 -21.07
C LYS A 82 -0.75 6.84 -19.75
N GLU A 83 -1.48 7.56 -18.92
CA GLU A 83 -1.01 8.02 -17.60
C GLU A 83 -0.60 6.86 -16.68
N LEU A 84 -1.34 5.77 -16.71
CA LEU A 84 -1.06 4.58 -15.91
C LEU A 84 0.28 3.94 -16.27
N PHE A 85 0.59 3.80 -17.56
CA PHE A 85 1.84 3.19 -18.02
C PHE A 85 3.04 4.14 -17.99
N THR A 86 2.84 5.44 -18.25
CA THR A 86 3.95 6.41 -18.32
C THR A 86 4.34 7.00 -16.99
N VAL A 87 3.37 7.29 -16.10
CA VAL A 87 3.58 8.02 -14.83
C VAL A 87 3.43 7.12 -13.62
N VAL A 88 2.36 6.31 -13.57
CA VAL A 88 2.07 5.50 -12.39
C VAL A 88 2.98 4.28 -12.32
N ALA A 89 3.13 3.53 -13.40
CA ALA A 89 3.91 2.29 -13.41
C ALA A 89 5.35 2.45 -12.91
N PRO A 90 6.13 3.46 -13.34
CA PRO A 90 7.49 3.66 -12.83
C PRO A 90 7.54 3.95 -11.32
N LYS A 91 6.60 4.75 -10.81
CA LYS A 91 6.57 5.10 -9.37
C LYS A 91 6.23 3.91 -8.47
N VAL A 92 5.34 3.02 -8.93
CA VAL A 92 4.91 1.86 -8.13
C VAL A 92 5.76 0.61 -8.38
N ALA A 93 6.79 0.69 -9.22
CA ALA A 93 7.59 -0.46 -9.66
C ALA A 93 8.18 -1.28 -8.50
N SER A 94 8.70 -0.61 -7.48
CA SER A 94 9.32 -1.23 -6.30
C SER A 94 8.33 -1.83 -5.29
N ARG A 95 7.05 -1.40 -5.34
CA ARG A 95 6.05 -1.81 -4.35
C ARG A 95 5.43 -3.17 -4.73
N PRO A 96 5.44 -4.21 -3.87
CA PRO A 96 4.91 -5.54 -4.20
C PRO A 96 3.38 -5.58 -4.33
N GLY A 97 2.65 -4.61 -3.71
CA GLY A 97 1.19 -4.51 -3.73
C GLY A 97 0.68 -3.43 -2.79
N GLY A 98 -0.65 -3.27 -2.68
CA GLY A 98 -1.23 -2.23 -1.82
C GLY A 98 -0.96 -0.82 -2.33
N TYR A 99 -1.18 -0.59 -3.61
CA TYR A 99 -0.91 0.69 -4.28
C TYR A 99 -1.87 1.79 -3.85
N THR A 100 -3.00 1.43 -3.25
CA THR A 100 -4.05 2.38 -2.88
C THR A 100 -4.23 2.46 -1.37
N ARG A 101 -4.51 3.66 -0.87
CA ARG A 101 -4.87 3.94 0.53
C ARG A 101 -6.26 4.54 0.58
N ILE A 102 -7.05 4.14 1.57
CA ILE A 102 -8.39 4.68 1.84
C ILE A 102 -8.35 5.40 3.18
N ILE A 103 -8.67 6.70 3.16
CA ILE A 103 -8.74 7.56 4.34
C ILE A 103 -10.22 7.90 4.57
N LYS A 104 -10.74 7.65 5.78
CA LYS A 104 -12.11 7.99 6.14
C LYS A 104 -12.21 9.50 6.41
N LEU A 105 -13.23 10.15 5.84
CA LEU A 105 -13.46 11.59 5.96
C LEU A 105 -14.63 11.96 6.88
N GLY A 106 -15.33 10.95 7.44
CA GLY A 106 -16.53 11.17 8.23
C GLY A 106 -17.81 10.89 7.46
N ILE A 107 -18.89 11.50 7.87
CA ILE A 107 -20.24 11.27 7.40
C ILE A 107 -20.71 12.47 6.59
N ARG A 108 -21.39 12.24 5.47
CA ARG A 108 -21.98 13.30 4.65
C ARG A 108 -23.32 13.73 5.24
N VAL A 109 -23.47 15.03 5.45
CA VAL A 109 -24.74 15.63 5.90
C VAL A 109 -25.81 15.41 4.82
N GLY A 110 -26.99 14.99 5.22
CA GLY A 110 -28.16 14.76 4.36
C GLY A 110 -28.50 13.28 4.21
N ASP A 111 -27.59 12.42 3.79
CA ASP A 111 -27.85 10.99 3.57
C ASP A 111 -27.08 10.04 4.52
N ASN A 112 -26.37 10.61 5.49
CA ASN A 112 -25.56 9.88 6.48
C ASN A 112 -24.58 8.86 5.85
N ALA A 113 -24.14 9.09 4.62
CA ALA A 113 -23.21 8.23 3.93
C ALA A 113 -21.79 8.39 4.46
N GLU A 114 -21.11 7.29 4.79
CA GLU A 114 -19.69 7.32 5.13
C GLU A 114 -18.87 7.73 3.90
N MET A 115 -18.12 8.82 4.03
CA MET A 115 -17.24 9.34 2.99
C MET A 115 -15.80 8.85 3.19
N ALA A 116 -15.10 8.69 2.09
CA ALA A 116 -13.68 8.33 2.11
C ALA A 116 -12.95 8.92 0.91
N MET A 117 -11.69 9.25 1.11
CA MET A 117 -10.74 9.55 0.05
C MET A 117 -9.95 8.28 -0.26
N ILE A 118 -9.85 7.93 -1.54
CA ILE A 118 -8.93 6.91 -2.02
C ILE A 118 -7.81 7.59 -2.82
N GLU A 119 -6.58 7.19 -2.56
CA GLU A 119 -5.39 7.77 -3.18
C GLU A 119 -4.39 6.70 -3.59
N LEU A 120 -3.52 7.04 -4.55
CA LEU A 120 -2.33 6.27 -4.88
C LEU A 120 -1.22 6.64 -3.87
N VAL A 121 -0.74 5.65 -3.12
CA VAL A 121 0.18 5.86 -1.97
C VAL A 121 1.47 6.57 -2.39
N ASP A 122 2.03 6.19 -3.54
CA ASP A 122 3.33 6.70 -4.02
C ASP A 122 3.26 8.13 -4.59
N PHE A 123 2.07 8.72 -4.66
CA PHE A 123 1.82 10.10 -5.08
C PHE A 123 1.49 11.04 -3.92
N ASN A 124 1.47 10.52 -2.68
CA ASN A 124 1.24 11.33 -1.50
C ASN A 124 2.57 11.80 -0.92
N GLU A 125 2.87 13.08 -1.09
CA GLU A 125 4.12 13.70 -0.62
C GLU A 125 4.14 13.93 0.90
N VAL A 126 2.97 14.08 1.52
CA VAL A 126 2.86 14.41 2.95
C VAL A 126 3.14 13.20 3.82
N TYR A 127 2.49 12.05 3.53
CA TYR A 127 2.65 10.83 4.33
C TYR A 127 3.83 9.94 3.90
N GLY A 128 4.40 10.17 2.71
CA GLY A 128 5.55 9.42 2.20
C GLY A 128 6.89 9.84 2.82
N LYS A 129 7.06 11.12 3.09
CA LYS A 129 8.33 11.67 3.62
C LYS A 129 8.62 11.22 5.05
N HIS A 130 7.62 11.14 5.93
CA HIS A 130 7.81 10.72 7.32
C HIS A 130 8.25 9.26 7.48
N ILE A 131 7.88 8.37 6.55
CA ILE A 131 8.31 6.97 6.61
C ILE A 131 9.79 6.83 6.21
N ALA A 132 10.27 7.63 5.28
CA ALA A 132 11.67 7.62 4.87
C ALA A 132 12.59 8.17 5.96
N GLU A 133 12.19 9.25 6.66
CA GLU A 133 12.98 9.84 7.75
C GLU A 133 13.01 8.96 9.00
N THR A 134 11.88 8.31 9.37
CA THR A 134 11.83 7.41 10.53
C THR A 134 12.57 6.09 10.31
N THR A 135 12.66 5.60 9.08
CA THR A 135 13.46 4.39 8.79
C THR A 135 14.96 4.68 8.67
N ALA A 136 15.35 5.91 8.32
CA ALA A 136 16.75 6.33 8.31
C ALA A 136 17.32 6.62 9.71
N ALA A 137 16.47 6.94 10.70
CA ALA A 137 16.86 7.26 12.07
C ALA A 137 16.78 6.07 13.05
N ALA A 138 16.25 4.92 12.63
CA ALA A 138 16.19 3.71 13.44
C ALA A 138 17.42 2.84 13.20
N GLU A 139 18.50 3.09 13.93
CA GLU A 139 19.56 2.09 14.09
C GLU A 139 18.98 0.80 14.67
N PRO A 140 19.46 -0.39 14.25
CA PRO A 140 18.94 -1.65 14.75
C PRO A 140 19.31 -1.82 16.20
N VAL A 141 18.37 -1.56 17.10
CA VAL A 141 18.49 -1.89 18.51
C VAL A 141 18.68 -3.40 18.64
N LYS A 142 19.90 -3.84 18.93
CA LYS A 142 20.23 -5.24 19.26
C LYS A 142 19.37 -5.66 20.44
N ARG A 143 18.36 -6.48 20.19
CA ARG A 143 17.59 -7.16 21.25
C ARG A 143 18.52 -8.13 21.96
N THR A 144 19.09 -7.73 23.10
CA THR A 144 19.76 -8.65 24.03
C THR A 144 18.70 -9.56 24.63
N ARG A 145 18.76 -10.84 24.29
CA ARG A 145 17.97 -11.88 24.95
C ARG A 145 18.39 -11.92 26.41
N ARG A 146 17.52 -11.56 27.33
CA ARG A 146 17.64 -11.79 28.75
C ARG A 146 17.54 -13.29 29.01
N ALA A 147 18.70 -13.95 29.16
CA ALA A 147 18.76 -15.29 29.74
C ALA A 147 18.61 -15.18 31.24
N GLY A 148 17.62 -15.90 31.80
CA GLY A 148 17.36 -15.96 33.23
C GLY A 148 18.52 -16.61 33.96
N GLY A 149 19.15 -15.88 34.84
CA GLY A 149 20.20 -16.35 35.72
C GLY A 149 19.64 -16.93 37.02
N LYS A 150 20.06 -18.12 37.31
CA LYS A 150 19.82 -18.85 38.57
C LYS A 150 20.89 -18.44 39.59
N LYS A 151 20.47 -18.04 40.77
CA LYS A 151 21.30 -17.77 41.96
C LYS A 151 22.10 -18.99 42.35
N LYS A 152 23.39 -18.85 42.69
CA LYS A 152 24.06 -19.59 43.77
C LYS A 152 25.17 -18.74 44.38
N ALA A 153 25.22 -18.80 45.68
CA ALA A 153 26.00 -18.01 46.63
C ALA A 153 27.36 -18.64 46.92
N ALA A 154 28.18 -17.79 47.59
CA ALA A 154 29.37 -18.11 48.44
C ALA A 154 30.65 -18.46 47.65
N GLU A 155 31.86 -18.03 47.97
CA GLU A 155 32.52 -17.74 49.22
C GLU A 155 33.88 -17.11 48.91
N GLU A 156 34.37 -16.31 49.78
CA GLU A 156 35.65 -15.71 50.08
C GLU A 156 36.93 -16.38 49.53
N THR A 157 37.95 -15.65 49.18
CA THR A 157 39.13 -15.27 49.99
C THR A 157 40.22 -14.62 49.11
N SER A 158 40.63 -13.50 49.57
CA SER A 158 41.96 -12.90 49.83
C SER A 158 43.19 -13.29 49.00
N THR A 159 43.95 -12.26 48.85
CA THR A 159 45.41 -12.02 48.94
C THR A 159 46.10 -11.69 47.63
N GLU A 160 46.52 -10.44 47.57
CA GLU A 160 47.87 -9.85 47.73
C GLU A 160 48.87 -10.05 46.58
N GLU A 161 49.32 -8.87 46.20
CA GLU A 161 50.76 -8.49 45.91
C GLU A 161 51.42 -9.16 44.69
N THR A 162 52.14 -8.56 43.91
CA THR A 162 53.21 -7.56 43.92
C THR A 162 53.73 -7.29 42.52
N LYS A 163 54.05 -6.02 42.24
CA LYS A 163 55.26 -5.44 41.66
C LYS A 163 56.01 -6.06 40.46
N ASN A 164 56.40 -5.09 39.74
CA ASN A 164 57.68 -4.79 39.05
C ASN A 164 57.65 -4.98 37.55
N GLU A 165 57.83 -3.89 36.84
CA GLU A 165 59.07 -3.15 36.40
C GLU A 165 59.78 -3.78 35.20
N ASN A 166 60.06 -2.88 34.31
CA ASN A 166 61.14 -2.86 33.28
C ASN A 166 60.98 -3.80 32.08
N GLU A 167 61.09 -3.36 30.88
CA GLU A 167 61.92 -2.40 30.15
C GLU A 167 61.12 -1.90 28.93
#